data_f4f809438dffd0890ba5bca6aa5493b9
#
_entry.id   f4f809438dffd0890ba5bca6aa5493b9
#
_cell.length_a   1.000
_cell.length_b   1.000
_cell.length_c   1.000
_cell.angle_alpha   90.00
_cell.angle_beta   90.00
_cell.angle_gamma   90.00
#
_symmetry.space_group_name_H-M   'P 1'
#
loop_
_entity.id
_entity.type
_entity.pdbx_description
1 polymer ?
#
loop_
_entity_poly.entity_id
_entity_poly.type
_entity_poly.pdbx_seq_one_letter_code
_entity_poly.pdbx_strand_id
1 'polypeptide(L)'
;MYLISTRGKSKNMLALDAVLQGIAEDGGLFVPEIFPKVPLETLLEWGRTPYAECAARVLCCYFDIEYEEMLSMTREAYASFADSEVIPIQKIAEGEYVMELFHGPTLAFKDVALQLLPRLMRRALETSKEDALILTATSGDTGKAALEGFRDVPRTKIAVFYPEEGVSDMQKLQMTTQQGQNVYVGAIRGNFDDAQSTVKKLFADLEFRRAAEERGMRLSSANSINFGRLAPQIAYYIYSYGRLVAAREIEAGQKVNFVVPTGNFGNILAAYYAMRMGLPVNRLICASNKNNVLTDFLESGVYMADREFYKTTSPSMDILISSNLERLLFEIVGRDSDRVRQYMGDLNEQGNYRIRQAEKLELDGLFFGGFADEYPTASTIKNTFAKEGYLMDTHTAVGRTVYLHYKHLMGDDTPTILAATASPFKFPQDVLHAITRERQADAFAAAEELARIAGGEVPEALTKLKKQPVRFTDSLDKQDMGARILENL
;
A
#
# COMPACT_ATOMS: atom_id res chain seq x y z
N MET A 1 -1.90 -14.63 17.31
CA MET A 1 -0.57 -15.01 16.78
C MET A 1 0.51 -14.09 17.34
N TYR A 2 1.73 -14.59 17.56
CA TYR A 2 2.88 -13.76 17.88
C TYR A 2 3.59 -13.26 16.65
N LEU A 3 4.05 -12.01 16.71
CA LEU A 3 4.96 -11.39 15.75
C LEU A 3 6.34 -11.21 16.37
N ILE A 4 7.38 -11.30 15.54
CA ILE A 4 8.78 -11.09 15.92
C ILE A 4 9.37 -9.93 15.11
N SER A 5 10.43 -9.31 15.64
CA SER A 5 11.16 -8.28 14.90
C SER A 5 12.14 -8.90 13.90
N THR A 6 12.23 -8.35 12.71
CA THR A 6 13.23 -8.69 11.69
C THR A 6 14.66 -8.49 12.21
N ARG A 7 14.87 -7.61 13.20
CA ARG A 7 16.18 -7.31 13.79
C ARG A 7 16.46 -8.07 15.10
N GLY A 8 15.47 -8.79 15.64
CA GLY A 8 15.62 -9.80 16.68
C GLY A 8 16.01 -9.31 18.09
N LYS A 9 15.98 -7.99 18.35
CA LYS A 9 16.30 -7.43 19.67
C LYS A 9 15.07 -6.98 20.46
N SER A 10 13.90 -7.03 19.84
CA SER A 10 12.60 -6.72 20.49
C SER A 10 11.92 -7.99 20.96
N LYS A 11 11.09 -7.88 22.02
CA LYS A 11 10.27 -8.97 22.52
C LYS A 11 9.23 -9.39 21.47
N ASN A 12 8.89 -10.68 21.45
CA ASN A 12 7.76 -11.19 20.68
C ASN A 12 6.47 -10.55 21.22
N MET A 13 5.55 -10.20 20.32
CA MET A 13 4.38 -9.42 20.64
C MET A 13 3.14 -10.01 19.98
N LEU A 14 1.98 -9.91 20.61
CA LEU A 14 0.73 -10.26 19.96
C LEU A 14 0.47 -9.31 18.77
N ALA A 15 -0.14 -9.84 17.72
CA ALA A 15 -0.33 -9.09 16.47
C ALA A 15 -1.09 -7.76 16.66
N LEU A 16 -2.09 -7.71 17.54
CA LEU A 16 -2.80 -6.47 17.86
C LEU A 16 -1.91 -5.43 18.55
N ASP A 17 -1.07 -5.86 19.49
CA ASP A 17 -0.14 -4.97 20.19
C ASP A 17 0.93 -4.42 19.22
N ALA A 18 1.40 -5.28 18.31
CA ALA A 18 2.34 -4.88 17.26
C ALA A 18 1.73 -3.87 16.27
N VAL A 19 0.44 -4.02 15.95
CA VAL A 19 -0.31 -3.05 15.13
C VAL A 19 -0.40 -1.69 15.85
N LEU A 20 -0.69 -1.71 17.15
CA LEU A 20 -0.76 -0.49 17.95
C LEU A 20 0.62 0.17 18.11
N GLN A 21 1.69 -0.61 18.24
CA GLN A 21 3.06 -0.10 18.33
C GLN A 21 3.60 0.38 16.97
N GLY A 22 3.24 -0.28 15.87
CA GLY A 22 3.58 0.09 14.49
C GLY A 22 4.97 -0.37 14.02
N ILE A 23 6.02 -0.21 14.82
CA ILE A 23 7.40 -0.63 14.55
C ILE A 23 8.02 -1.21 15.82
N ALA A 24 8.94 -2.17 15.68
CA ALA A 24 9.62 -2.76 16.83
C ALA A 24 10.61 -1.78 17.51
N GLU A 25 10.86 -1.94 18.81
CA GLU A 25 11.75 -1.06 19.59
C GLU A 25 13.19 -1.00 19.06
N ASP A 26 13.63 -2.08 18.42
CA ASP A 26 14.96 -2.17 17.78
C ASP A 26 14.98 -1.55 16.35
N GLY A 27 13.88 -0.93 15.93
CA GLY A 27 13.69 -0.36 14.60
C GLY A 27 13.43 -1.39 13.50
N GLY A 28 13.32 -2.68 13.86
CA GLY A 28 12.94 -3.75 12.94
C GLY A 28 11.44 -3.76 12.64
N LEU A 29 11.06 -4.53 11.64
CA LEU A 29 9.67 -4.68 11.22
C LEU A 29 9.06 -5.96 11.79
N PHE A 30 7.79 -5.89 12.19
CA PHE A 30 7.09 -7.06 12.67
C PHE A 30 6.73 -8.02 11.54
N VAL A 31 7.05 -9.32 11.74
CA VAL A 31 6.71 -10.44 10.85
C VAL A 31 6.09 -11.57 11.68
N PRO A 32 5.25 -12.44 11.08
CA PRO A 32 4.74 -13.62 11.79
C PRO A 32 5.86 -14.50 12.30
N GLU A 33 5.78 -14.96 13.56
CA GLU A 33 6.71 -15.96 14.08
C GLU A 33 6.64 -17.25 13.27
N ILE A 34 5.40 -17.66 12.91
CA ILE A 34 5.14 -18.82 12.06
C ILE A 34 4.09 -18.42 11.02
N PHE A 35 4.34 -18.74 9.75
CA PHE A 35 3.32 -18.53 8.71
C PHE A 35 2.18 -19.54 8.87
N PRO A 36 0.92 -19.08 8.88
CA PRO A 36 -0.22 -19.98 8.84
C PRO A 36 -0.17 -20.80 7.53
N LYS A 37 -0.44 -22.10 7.64
CA LYS A 37 -0.60 -23.00 6.50
C LYS A 37 -2.06 -23.35 6.36
N VAL A 38 -2.63 -23.08 5.21
CA VAL A 38 -4.04 -23.30 4.92
C VAL A 38 -4.16 -24.23 3.71
N PRO A 39 -4.92 -25.32 3.80
CA PRO A 39 -5.18 -26.19 2.64
C PRO A 39 -5.78 -25.40 1.46
N LEU A 40 -5.40 -25.78 0.24
CA LEU A 40 -5.88 -25.08 -0.97
C LEU A 40 -7.40 -25.06 -1.06
N GLU A 41 -8.06 -26.16 -0.75
CA GLU A 41 -9.52 -26.27 -0.76
C GLU A 41 -10.17 -25.22 0.15
N THR A 42 -9.59 -25.00 1.33
CA THR A 42 -10.04 -23.97 2.28
C THR A 42 -9.82 -22.57 1.74
N LEU A 43 -8.66 -22.30 1.10
CA LEU A 43 -8.41 -21.00 0.45
C LEU A 43 -9.41 -20.75 -0.69
N LEU A 44 -9.75 -21.78 -1.47
CA LEU A 44 -10.74 -21.69 -2.53
C LEU A 44 -12.15 -21.45 -1.98
N GLU A 45 -12.51 -22.09 -0.88
CA GLU A 45 -13.78 -21.84 -0.18
C GLU A 45 -13.86 -20.36 0.24
N TRP A 46 -12.81 -19.83 0.88
CA TRP A 46 -12.77 -18.41 1.29
C TRP A 46 -12.87 -17.46 0.10
N GLY A 47 -12.13 -17.72 -0.98
CA GLY A 47 -12.15 -16.88 -2.18
C GLY A 47 -13.48 -16.84 -2.93
N ARG A 48 -14.42 -17.78 -2.64
CA ARG A 48 -15.78 -17.81 -3.20
C ARG A 48 -16.79 -17.02 -2.38
N THR A 49 -16.47 -16.67 -1.13
CA THR A 49 -17.35 -15.88 -0.27
C THR A 49 -17.26 -14.38 -0.63
N PRO A 50 -18.18 -13.53 -0.17
CA PRO A 50 -18.02 -12.09 -0.29
C PRO A 50 -16.68 -11.61 0.27
N TYR A 51 -16.11 -10.54 -0.30
CA TYR A 51 -14.75 -10.09 0.05
C TYR A 51 -14.54 -9.88 1.56
N ALA A 52 -15.50 -9.24 2.25
CA ALA A 52 -15.41 -9.03 3.70
C ALA A 52 -15.28 -10.34 4.50
N GLU A 53 -15.95 -11.41 4.07
CA GLU A 53 -15.86 -12.72 4.71
C GLU A 53 -14.52 -13.40 4.42
N CYS A 54 -14.05 -13.33 3.18
CA CYS A 54 -12.71 -13.83 2.81
C CYS A 54 -11.63 -13.11 3.64
N ALA A 55 -11.71 -11.77 3.72
CA ALA A 55 -10.77 -10.97 4.50
C ALA A 55 -10.81 -11.33 5.99
N ALA A 56 -12.00 -11.51 6.58
CA ALA A 56 -12.13 -11.90 7.98
C ALA A 56 -11.45 -13.25 8.27
N ARG A 57 -11.68 -14.26 7.42
CA ARG A 57 -11.07 -15.60 7.57
C ARG A 57 -9.54 -15.56 7.47
N VAL A 58 -9.01 -14.81 6.49
CA VAL A 58 -7.56 -14.62 6.34
C VAL A 58 -6.96 -13.91 7.56
N LEU A 59 -7.63 -12.87 8.07
CA LEU A 59 -7.13 -12.08 9.19
C LEU A 59 -7.20 -12.83 10.53
N CYS A 60 -8.19 -13.70 10.74
CA CYS A 60 -8.24 -14.60 11.90
C CYS A 60 -7.02 -15.55 11.96
N CYS A 61 -6.32 -15.79 10.85
CA CYS A 61 -5.08 -16.54 10.88
C CYS A 61 -3.92 -15.76 11.54
N TYR A 62 -4.00 -14.43 11.58
CA TYR A 62 -2.94 -13.55 12.10
C TYR A 62 -3.30 -12.88 13.42
N PHE A 63 -4.58 -12.55 13.61
CA PHE A 63 -5.08 -11.85 14.80
C PHE A 63 -5.91 -12.80 15.66
N ASP A 64 -5.67 -12.74 16.97
CA ASP A 64 -6.47 -13.46 17.96
C ASP A 64 -7.76 -12.69 18.24
N ILE A 65 -8.66 -12.75 17.27
CA ILE A 65 -9.99 -12.13 17.27
C ILE A 65 -10.98 -13.19 16.79
N GLU A 66 -12.11 -13.29 17.47
CA GLU A 66 -13.20 -14.20 17.08
C GLU A 66 -13.74 -13.85 15.68
N TYR A 67 -14.10 -14.88 14.91
CA TYR A 67 -14.49 -14.70 13.50
C TYR A 67 -15.64 -13.70 13.33
N GLU A 68 -16.68 -13.76 14.14
CA GLU A 68 -17.83 -12.87 14.03
C GLU A 68 -17.46 -11.40 14.32
N GLU A 69 -16.54 -11.18 15.25
CA GLU A 69 -16.00 -9.84 15.55
C GLU A 69 -15.15 -9.33 14.37
N MET A 70 -14.25 -10.15 13.83
CA MET A 70 -13.45 -9.79 12.67
C MET A 70 -14.33 -9.54 11.43
N LEU A 71 -15.37 -10.34 11.22
CA LEU A 71 -16.34 -10.18 10.14
C LEU A 71 -17.10 -8.85 10.28
N SER A 72 -17.49 -8.48 11.48
CA SER A 72 -18.10 -7.17 11.74
C SER A 72 -17.16 -6.03 11.36
N MET A 73 -15.88 -6.12 11.76
CA MET A 73 -14.88 -5.11 11.42
C MET A 73 -14.63 -4.99 9.91
N THR A 74 -14.54 -6.13 9.20
CA THR A 74 -14.30 -6.12 7.75
C THR A 74 -15.52 -5.63 6.98
N ARG A 75 -16.74 -5.98 7.38
CA ARG A 75 -17.97 -5.44 6.81
C ARG A 75 -18.07 -3.92 7.00
N GLU A 76 -17.77 -3.44 8.19
CA GLU A 76 -17.75 -1.99 8.48
C GLU A 76 -16.66 -1.28 7.65
N ALA A 77 -15.46 -1.87 7.52
CA ALA A 77 -14.36 -1.28 6.78
C ALA A 77 -14.66 -1.14 5.28
N TYR A 78 -15.32 -2.13 4.71
CA TYR A 78 -15.57 -2.18 3.26
C TYR A 78 -16.94 -1.68 2.84
N ALA A 79 -17.79 -1.26 3.77
CA ALA A 79 -19.13 -0.72 3.48
C ALA A 79 -19.11 0.57 2.64
N SER A 80 -18.02 1.32 2.65
CA SER A 80 -17.85 2.57 1.89
C SER A 80 -17.26 2.37 0.48
N PHE A 81 -16.97 1.12 0.08
CA PHE A 81 -16.48 0.84 -1.26
C PHE A 81 -17.62 0.98 -2.27
N ALA A 82 -17.30 1.55 -3.43
CA ALA A 82 -18.31 1.85 -4.45
C ALA A 82 -18.79 0.59 -5.18
N ASP A 83 -17.94 -0.43 -5.29
CA ASP A 83 -18.30 -1.71 -5.89
C ASP A 83 -18.70 -2.74 -4.83
N SER A 84 -19.79 -3.45 -5.05
CA SER A 84 -20.30 -4.47 -4.13
C SER A 84 -19.37 -5.68 -3.96
N GLU A 85 -18.54 -5.97 -4.96
CA GLU A 85 -17.50 -6.99 -4.88
C GLU A 85 -16.27 -6.53 -4.11
N VAL A 86 -16.14 -5.23 -3.81
CA VAL A 86 -15.00 -4.56 -3.17
C VAL A 86 -13.73 -4.64 -4.02
N ILE A 87 -13.42 -5.81 -4.54
CA ILE A 87 -12.27 -6.11 -5.42
C ILE A 87 -12.79 -6.85 -6.66
N PRO A 88 -13.43 -6.17 -7.60
CA PRO A 88 -13.83 -6.79 -8.85
C PRO A 88 -12.62 -7.20 -9.69
N ILE A 89 -12.81 -8.26 -10.49
CA ILE A 89 -11.77 -8.80 -11.36
C ILE A 89 -12.23 -8.71 -12.80
N GLN A 90 -11.43 -8.03 -13.62
CA GLN A 90 -11.70 -7.82 -15.04
C GLN A 90 -10.78 -8.70 -15.89
N LYS A 91 -11.34 -9.46 -16.83
CA LYS A 91 -10.55 -10.12 -17.88
C LYS A 91 -10.28 -9.10 -18.98
N ILE A 92 -9.01 -8.82 -19.27
CA ILE A 92 -8.62 -7.84 -20.27
C ILE A 92 -8.09 -8.50 -21.55
N ALA A 93 -7.56 -9.71 -21.42
CA ALA A 93 -7.14 -10.54 -22.56
C ALA A 93 -7.16 -12.03 -22.15
N GLU A 94 -6.87 -12.93 -23.05
CA GLU A 94 -6.79 -14.35 -22.72
C GLU A 94 -5.62 -14.61 -21.75
N GLY A 95 -5.95 -15.18 -20.58
CA GLY A 95 -5.01 -15.43 -19.50
C GLY A 95 -4.51 -14.14 -18.78
N GLU A 96 -5.10 -12.96 -19.06
CA GLU A 96 -4.73 -11.69 -18.41
C GLU A 96 -5.91 -11.11 -17.67
N TYR A 97 -5.76 -10.95 -16.35
CA TYR A 97 -6.80 -10.46 -15.44
C TYR A 97 -6.29 -9.26 -14.66
N VAL A 98 -7.19 -8.35 -14.33
CA VAL A 98 -6.91 -7.18 -13.48
C VAL A 98 -7.76 -7.28 -12.23
N MET A 99 -7.14 -7.31 -11.05
CA MET A 99 -7.85 -7.10 -9.79
C MET A 99 -7.86 -5.61 -9.46
N GLU A 100 -9.04 -5.03 -9.41
CA GLU A 100 -9.22 -3.61 -9.18
C GLU A 100 -9.28 -3.28 -7.70
N LEU A 101 -8.20 -2.71 -7.17
CA LEU A 101 -8.03 -2.43 -5.75
C LEU A 101 -8.44 -1.00 -5.35
N PHE A 102 -9.13 -0.26 -6.22
CA PHE A 102 -9.31 1.17 -6.13
C PHE A 102 -10.76 1.64 -5.93
N HIS A 103 -11.67 0.74 -5.61
CA HIS A 103 -13.08 1.09 -5.39
C HIS A 103 -13.40 1.66 -4.00
N GLY A 104 -12.38 1.85 -3.18
CA GLY A 104 -12.50 2.48 -1.88
C GLY A 104 -12.67 4.02 -1.95
N PRO A 105 -12.92 4.65 -0.80
CA PRO A 105 -13.32 6.08 -0.73
C PRO A 105 -12.24 7.05 -1.23
N THR A 106 -10.98 6.64 -1.33
CA THR A 106 -9.90 7.51 -1.83
C THR A 106 -9.35 7.08 -3.20
N LEU A 107 -9.99 6.11 -3.84
CA LEU A 107 -9.70 5.62 -5.17
C LEU A 107 -8.28 5.02 -5.33
N ALA A 108 -7.79 4.36 -4.28
CA ALA A 108 -6.49 3.68 -4.29
C ALA A 108 -6.51 2.41 -3.41
N PHE A 109 -5.67 1.42 -3.72
CA PHE A 109 -5.53 0.15 -3.00
C PHE A 109 -5.26 0.32 -1.49
N LYS A 110 -4.71 1.46 -1.11
CA LYS A 110 -4.40 1.80 0.28
C LYS A 110 -5.63 1.79 1.17
N ASP A 111 -6.82 2.03 0.61
CA ASP A 111 -8.10 1.97 1.32
C ASP A 111 -8.36 0.60 1.92
N VAL A 112 -8.01 -0.49 1.21
CA VAL A 112 -8.24 -1.85 1.69
C VAL A 112 -7.65 -2.08 3.09
N ALA A 113 -6.44 -1.59 3.31
CA ALA A 113 -5.81 -1.72 4.62
C ALA A 113 -6.16 -0.55 5.57
N LEU A 114 -6.26 0.68 5.05
CA LEU A 114 -6.45 1.87 5.90
C LEU A 114 -7.90 2.06 6.37
N GLN A 115 -8.89 1.43 5.75
CA GLN A 115 -10.24 1.36 6.32
C GLN A 115 -10.31 0.35 7.47
N LEU A 116 -9.48 -0.71 7.47
CA LEU A 116 -9.49 -1.73 8.50
C LEU A 116 -8.54 -1.42 9.68
N LEU A 117 -7.37 -0.85 9.42
CA LEU A 117 -6.34 -0.55 10.43
C LEU A 117 -6.89 0.19 11.67
N PRO A 118 -7.73 1.24 11.54
CA PRO A 118 -8.27 1.95 12.70
C PRO A 118 -9.16 1.06 13.56
N ARG A 119 -9.86 0.10 12.99
CA ARG A 119 -10.72 -0.85 13.71
C ARG A 119 -9.90 -1.86 14.50
N LEU A 120 -8.80 -2.35 13.90
CA LEU A 120 -7.82 -3.18 14.61
C LEU A 120 -7.17 -2.41 15.76
N MET A 121 -6.81 -1.13 15.56
CA MET A 121 -6.26 -0.28 16.62
C MET A 121 -7.28 -0.03 17.71
N ARG A 122 -8.53 0.29 17.39
CA ARG A 122 -9.61 0.44 18.36
C ARG A 122 -9.74 -0.83 19.23
N ARG A 123 -9.73 -2.01 18.60
CA ARG A 123 -9.78 -3.28 19.32
C ARG A 123 -8.57 -3.49 20.23
N ALA A 124 -7.36 -3.16 19.77
CA ALA A 124 -6.15 -3.22 20.59
C ALA A 124 -6.21 -2.27 21.80
N LEU A 125 -6.87 -1.13 21.66
CA LEU A 125 -7.03 -0.13 22.72
C LEU A 125 -8.06 -0.51 23.79
N GLU A 126 -8.92 -1.52 23.58
CA GLU A 126 -9.94 -1.89 24.56
C GLU A 126 -9.36 -2.31 25.91
N THR A 127 -8.15 -2.89 25.90
CA THR A 127 -7.42 -3.26 27.12
C THR A 127 -6.47 -2.18 27.63
N SER A 128 -6.26 -1.11 26.84
CA SER A 128 -5.41 0.03 27.19
C SER A 128 -6.21 1.14 27.89
N LYS A 129 -5.56 1.92 28.75
CA LYS A 129 -6.11 3.18 29.28
C LYS A 129 -5.80 4.39 28.41
N GLU A 130 -4.90 4.25 27.46
CA GLU A 130 -4.44 5.31 26.55
C GLU A 130 -5.21 5.27 25.24
N ASP A 131 -5.32 6.40 24.58
CA ASP A 131 -5.80 6.53 23.21
C ASP A 131 -4.62 6.57 22.24
N ALA A 132 -4.85 6.36 20.94
CA ALA A 132 -3.78 6.37 19.96
C ALA A 132 -3.70 7.73 19.25
N LEU A 133 -2.48 8.30 19.19
CA LEU A 133 -2.13 9.43 18.34
C LEU A 133 -1.34 8.92 17.14
N ILE A 134 -1.94 8.98 15.97
CA ILE A 134 -1.34 8.54 14.72
C ILE A 134 -0.66 9.72 14.03
N LEU A 135 0.66 9.62 13.82
CA LEU A 135 1.43 10.61 13.08
C LEU A 135 1.82 10.05 11.71
N THR A 136 1.55 10.83 10.67
CA THR A 136 1.84 10.40 9.29
C THR A 136 2.39 11.58 8.48
N ALA A 137 3.55 11.39 7.85
CA ALA A 137 3.99 12.21 6.73
C ALA A 137 3.60 11.55 5.42
N THR A 138 3.15 12.32 4.45
CA THR A 138 2.67 11.80 3.16
C THR A 138 3.06 12.69 2.00
N SER A 139 3.29 12.08 0.84
CA SER A 139 3.37 12.76 -0.45
C SER A 139 2.03 12.76 -1.21
N GLY A 140 0.92 12.31 -0.58
CA GLY A 140 -0.41 12.33 -1.20
C GLY A 140 -1.32 11.19 -0.72
N ASP A 141 -1.40 10.09 -1.45
CA ASP A 141 -2.41 9.02 -1.30
C ASP A 141 -2.51 8.38 0.09
N THR A 142 -1.36 8.10 0.72
CA THR A 142 -1.35 7.45 2.03
C THR A 142 -1.99 8.34 3.10
N GLY A 143 -1.70 9.65 3.06
CA GLY A 143 -2.29 10.60 4.01
C GLY A 143 -3.80 10.69 3.86
N LYS A 144 -4.31 10.84 2.64
CA LYS A 144 -5.75 10.88 2.41
C LYS A 144 -6.44 9.59 2.85
N ALA A 145 -5.90 8.43 2.48
CA ALA A 145 -6.50 7.16 2.85
C ALA A 145 -6.48 6.93 4.38
N ALA A 146 -5.40 7.37 5.07
CA ALA A 146 -5.33 7.32 6.53
C ALA A 146 -6.34 8.26 7.18
N LEU A 147 -6.43 9.51 6.72
CA LEU A 147 -7.43 10.47 7.21
C LEU A 147 -8.86 9.93 7.09
N GLU A 148 -9.19 9.34 5.93
CA GLU A 148 -10.52 8.79 5.70
C GLU A 148 -10.81 7.57 6.59
N GLY A 149 -9.84 6.68 6.73
CA GLY A 149 -9.99 5.48 7.56
C GLY A 149 -10.12 5.78 9.06
N PHE A 150 -9.36 6.74 9.58
CA PHE A 150 -9.38 7.14 10.98
C PHE A 150 -10.48 8.16 11.33
N ARG A 151 -11.20 8.70 10.33
CA ARG A 151 -12.26 9.68 10.55
C ARG A 151 -13.27 9.20 11.57
N ASP A 152 -13.39 9.95 12.67
CA ASP A 152 -14.33 9.73 13.77
C ASP A 152 -14.26 8.33 14.42
N VAL A 153 -13.14 7.61 14.24
CA VAL A 153 -12.91 6.34 14.96
C VAL A 153 -12.61 6.64 16.42
N PRO A 154 -13.40 6.08 17.36
CA PRO A 154 -13.21 6.32 18.80
C PRO A 154 -11.80 5.96 19.27
N ARG A 155 -11.31 6.71 20.27
CA ARG A 155 -10.02 6.50 20.91
C ARG A 155 -8.80 6.65 19.99
N THR A 156 -8.98 7.30 18.83
CA THR A 156 -7.90 7.60 17.92
C THR A 156 -7.89 9.07 17.52
N LYS A 157 -6.72 9.65 17.40
CA LYS A 157 -6.49 10.95 16.75
C LYS A 157 -5.44 10.79 15.68
N ILE A 158 -5.57 11.51 14.57
CA ILE A 158 -4.62 11.44 13.46
C ILE A 158 -4.16 12.83 13.04
N ALA A 159 -2.85 13.03 12.95
CA ALA A 159 -2.23 14.21 12.36
C ALA A 159 -1.44 13.81 11.11
N VAL A 160 -1.78 14.42 9.98
CA VAL A 160 -1.16 14.18 8.68
C VAL A 160 -0.45 15.44 8.21
N PHE A 161 0.81 15.30 7.84
CA PHE A 161 1.63 16.37 7.31
C PHE A 161 2.04 16.07 5.87
N TYR A 162 1.94 17.08 5.01
CA TYR A 162 2.34 16.98 3.62
C TYR A 162 3.21 18.18 3.22
N PRO A 163 4.13 18.03 2.25
CA PRO A 163 4.92 19.17 1.76
C PRO A 163 4.01 20.16 1.04
N GLU A 164 4.21 21.45 1.31
CA GLU A 164 3.42 22.52 0.67
C GLU A 164 3.54 22.49 -0.85
N GLU A 165 4.72 22.10 -1.35
CA GLU A 165 5.02 21.89 -2.76
C GLU A 165 5.24 20.40 -3.06
N GLY A 166 4.83 19.96 -4.26
CA GLY A 166 5.09 18.60 -4.74
C GLY A 166 3.93 17.62 -4.56
N VAL A 167 2.80 18.04 -3.96
CA VAL A 167 1.54 17.30 -3.93
C VAL A 167 0.63 17.86 -5.02
N SER A 168 -0.08 17.00 -5.76
CA SER A 168 -1.04 17.47 -6.78
C SER A 168 -2.20 18.25 -6.15
N ASP A 169 -2.79 19.19 -6.90
CA ASP A 169 -3.93 19.98 -6.43
C ASP A 169 -5.09 19.10 -5.98
N MET A 170 -5.35 18.00 -6.70
CA MET A 170 -6.37 17.02 -6.33
C MET A 170 -6.06 16.37 -4.97
N GLN A 171 -4.84 15.91 -4.76
CA GLN A 171 -4.43 15.28 -3.49
C GLN A 171 -4.44 16.30 -2.34
N LYS A 172 -3.99 17.55 -2.59
CA LYS A 172 -4.05 18.64 -1.61
C LYS A 172 -5.50 18.91 -1.21
N LEU A 173 -6.40 19.03 -2.18
CA LEU A 173 -7.82 19.24 -1.93
C LEU A 173 -8.43 18.07 -1.13
N GLN A 174 -8.10 16.82 -1.49
CA GLN A 174 -8.55 15.64 -0.76
C GLN A 174 -8.17 15.66 0.72
N MET A 175 -6.99 16.19 1.07
CA MET A 175 -6.53 16.28 2.46
C MET A 175 -7.12 17.50 3.18
N THR A 176 -7.09 18.67 2.55
CA THR A 176 -7.51 19.94 3.19
C THR A 176 -9.02 20.05 3.42
N THR A 177 -9.82 19.27 2.69
CA THR A 177 -11.29 19.21 2.87
C THR A 177 -11.72 18.06 3.79
N GLN A 178 -10.77 17.28 4.36
CA GLN A 178 -11.07 16.11 5.18
C GLN A 178 -12.03 16.45 6.33
N GLN A 179 -13.07 15.63 6.50
CA GLN A 179 -14.05 15.73 7.57
C GLN A 179 -13.63 14.85 8.76
N GLY A 180 -14.20 15.12 9.94
CA GLY A 180 -13.97 14.38 11.18
C GLY A 180 -13.50 15.30 12.31
N GLN A 181 -13.78 14.89 13.58
CA GLN A 181 -13.44 15.66 14.78
C GLN A 181 -12.05 15.30 15.31
N ASN A 182 -11.55 14.12 14.94
CA ASN A 182 -10.30 13.55 15.43
C ASN A 182 -9.15 13.64 14.42
N VAL A 183 -9.29 14.45 13.37
CA VAL A 183 -8.31 14.57 12.28
C VAL A 183 -7.69 15.97 12.25
N TYR A 184 -6.37 16.03 12.01
CA TYR A 184 -5.64 17.25 11.76
C TYR A 184 -4.78 17.11 10.49
N VAL A 185 -4.70 18.17 9.70
CA VAL A 185 -3.90 18.22 8.48
C VAL A 185 -3.10 19.52 8.46
N GLY A 186 -1.78 19.42 8.25
CA GLY A 186 -0.89 20.57 8.12
C GLY A 186 0.03 20.46 6.91
N ALA A 187 0.18 21.56 6.15
CA ALA A 187 1.22 21.68 5.15
C ALA A 187 2.55 22.03 5.84
N ILE A 188 3.66 21.53 5.32
CA ILE A 188 5.01 21.83 5.81
C ILE A 188 5.78 22.62 4.76
N ARG A 189 6.35 23.76 5.16
CA ARG A 189 7.32 24.49 4.35
C ARG A 189 8.60 23.67 4.22
N GLY A 190 8.76 23.01 3.10
CA GLY A 190 9.83 22.05 2.81
C GLY A 190 9.36 20.95 1.86
N ASN A 191 10.17 19.93 1.72
CA ASN A 191 9.87 18.77 0.90
C ASN A 191 9.34 17.58 1.72
N PHE A 192 9.04 16.45 1.04
CA PHE A 192 8.53 15.25 1.70
C PHE A 192 9.51 14.66 2.75
N ASP A 193 10.81 14.72 2.47
CA ASP A 193 11.84 14.21 3.39
C ASP A 193 11.91 15.05 4.67
N ASP A 194 11.66 16.37 4.57
CA ASP A 194 11.54 17.26 5.74
C ASP A 194 10.36 16.84 6.63
N ALA A 195 9.19 16.62 6.04
CA ALA A 195 8.01 16.16 6.78
C ALA A 195 8.26 14.78 7.42
N GLN A 196 8.80 13.83 6.65
CA GLN A 196 9.05 12.46 7.13
C GLN A 196 10.12 12.41 8.23
N SER A 197 11.23 13.14 8.04
CA SER A 197 12.30 13.19 9.04
C SER A 197 11.85 13.84 10.34
N THR A 198 10.96 14.85 10.27
CA THR A 198 10.41 15.50 11.45
C THR A 198 9.45 14.58 12.20
N VAL A 199 8.56 13.86 11.49
CA VAL A 199 7.72 12.83 12.13
C VAL A 199 8.58 11.77 12.83
N LYS A 200 9.66 11.27 12.18
CA LYS A 200 10.59 10.32 12.82
C LYS A 200 11.25 10.90 14.07
N LYS A 201 11.64 12.18 14.04
CA LYS A 201 12.20 12.87 15.23
C LYS A 201 11.19 12.96 16.36
N LEU A 202 9.93 13.27 16.09
CA LEU A 202 8.87 13.31 17.10
C LEU A 202 8.65 11.95 17.76
N PHE A 203 8.75 10.85 17.00
CA PHE A 203 8.71 9.51 17.58
C PHE A 203 9.89 9.21 18.53
N ALA A 204 11.06 9.79 18.29
CA ALA A 204 12.25 9.64 19.11
C ALA A 204 12.34 10.66 20.24
N ASP A 205 11.60 11.75 20.19
CA ASP A 205 11.62 12.84 21.15
C ASP A 205 10.90 12.44 22.46
N LEU A 206 11.67 12.36 23.54
CA LEU A 206 11.15 11.95 24.85
C LEU A 206 10.24 13.01 25.49
N GLU A 207 10.47 14.29 25.22
CA GLU A 207 9.63 15.38 25.77
C GLU A 207 8.28 15.37 25.09
N PHE A 208 8.26 15.27 23.74
CA PHE A 208 7.04 15.17 22.97
C PHE A 208 6.22 13.93 23.35
N ARG A 209 6.90 12.77 23.50
CA ARG A 209 6.24 11.53 23.93
C ARG A 209 5.59 11.67 25.31
N ARG A 210 6.31 12.20 26.29
CA ARG A 210 5.76 12.46 27.64
C ARG A 210 4.57 13.43 27.60
N ALA A 211 4.69 14.51 26.82
CA ALA A 211 3.59 15.48 26.68
C ALA A 211 2.33 14.86 26.03
N ALA A 212 2.48 13.88 25.14
CA ALA A 212 1.36 13.11 24.60
C ALA A 212 0.81 12.12 25.63
N GLU A 213 1.67 11.38 26.35
CA GLU A 213 1.30 10.43 27.40
C GLU A 213 0.54 11.12 28.56
N GLU A 214 0.97 12.32 28.97
CA GLU A 214 0.27 13.14 29.98
C GLU A 214 -1.16 13.54 29.55
N ARG A 215 -1.43 13.54 28.24
CA ARG A 215 -2.75 13.74 27.64
C ARG A 215 -3.49 12.43 27.37
N GLY A 216 -2.96 11.31 27.87
CA GLY A 216 -3.54 9.98 27.67
C GLY A 216 -3.35 9.42 26.27
N MET A 217 -2.38 9.92 25.50
CA MET A 217 -2.12 9.53 24.10
C MET A 217 -0.85 8.72 23.95
N ARG A 218 -0.94 7.57 23.27
CA ARG A 218 0.18 6.77 22.83
C ARG A 218 0.48 7.00 21.35
N LEU A 219 1.74 7.24 21.00
CA LEU A 219 2.13 7.42 19.59
C LEU A 219 2.01 6.12 18.80
N SER A 220 1.47 6.22 17.61
CA SER A 220 1.40 5.13 16.63
C SER A 220 1.55 5.66 15.21
N SER A 221 1.75 4.75 14.26
CA SER A 221 1.95 5.08 12.85
C SER A 221 1.02 4.29 11.94
N ALA A 222 0.45 4.98 10.95
CA ALA A 222 -0.30 4.38 9.86
C ALA A 222 0.55 4.16 8.58
N ASN A 223 1.87 4.25 8.67
CA ASN A 223 2.76 4.03 7.52
C ASN A 223 2.76 2.57 7.06
N SER A 224 3.25 2.31 5.85
CA SER A 224 3.24 0.98 5.23
C SER A 224 4.02 -0.10 5.99
N ILE A 225 4.91 0.30 6.91
CA ILE A 225 5.66 -0.61 7.77
C ILE A 225 4.81 -1.24 8.88
N ASN A 226 3.66 -0.67 9.23
CA ASN A 226 2.76 -1.25 10.22
C ASN A 226 2.19 -2.59 9.70
N PHE A 227 2.25 -3.65 10.51
CA PHE A 227 1.75 -4.97 10.13
C PHE A 227 0.24 -4.96 9.83
N GLY A 228 -0.53 -4.10 10.49
CA GLY A 228 -1.94 -3.87 10.20
C GLY A 228 -2.21 -3.22 8.82
N ARG A 229 -1.17 -2.73 8.14
CA ARG A 229 -1.22 -2.30 6.75
C ARG A 229 -0.91 -3.45 5.79
N LEU A 230 -0.07 -4.40 6.20
CA LEU A 230 0.33 -5.54 5.38
C LEU A 230 -0.71 -6.65 5.39
N ALA A 231 -1.16 -7.08 6.57
CA ALA A 231 -2.02 -8.25 6.73
C ALA A 231 -3.34 -8.19 5.92
N PRO A 232 -4.09 -7.06 5.88
CA PRO A 232 -5.31 -6.98 5.08
C PRO A 232 -5.11 -7.18 3.59
N GLN A 233 -3.91 -6.88 3.09
CA GLN A 233 -3.59 -7.02 1.67
C GLN A 233 -3.41 -8.48 1.22
N ILE A 234 -3.21 -9.41 2.13
CA ILE A 234 -3.10 -10.84 1.82
C ILE A 234 -4.44 -11.35 1.25
N ALA A 235 -5.55 -10.85 1.78
CA ALA A 235 -6.88 -11.31 1.46
C ALA A 235 -7.25 -11.19 -0.03
N TYR A 236 -6.90 -10.08 -0.68
CA TYR A 236 -7.30 -9.88 -2.07
C TYR A 236 -6.55 -10.80 -3.06
N TYR A 237 -5.38 -11.31 -2.72
CA TYR A 237 -4.68 -12.33 -3.53
C TYR A 237 -5.40 -13.69 -3.46
N ILE A 238 -5.82 -14.09 -2.26
CA ILE A 238 -6.59 -15.32 -2.05
C ILE A 238 -7.97 -15.20 -2.70
N TYR A 239 -8.63 -14.05 -2.50
CA TYR A 239 -9.93 -13.75 -3.10
C TYR A 239 -9.88 -13.81 -4.62
N SER A 240 -8.93 -13.10 -5.25
CA SER A 240 -8.80 -13.04 -6.71
C SER A 240 -8.57 -14.42 -7.31
N TYR A 241 -7.69 -15.21 -6.73
CA TYR A 241 -7.47 -16.60 -7.17
C TYR A 241 -8.73 -17.45 -7.06
N GLY A 242 -9.42 -17.41 -5.92
CA GLY A 242 -10.65 -18.17 -5.69
C GLY A 242 -11.79 -17.77 -6.64
N ARG A 243 -11.90 -16.47 -6.97
CA ARG A 243 -12.87 -15.97 -7.96
C ARG A 243 -12.58 -16.47 -9.36
N LEU A 244 -11.32 -16.49 -9.80
CA LEU A 244 -10.96 -17.01 -11.12
C LEU A 244 -11.21 -18.52 -11.23
N VAL A 245 -10.94 -19.30 -10.17
CA VAL A 245 -11.30 -20.73 -10.14
C VAL A 245 -12.83 -20.92 -10.17
N ALA A 246 -13.58 -20.11 -9.42
CA ALA A 246 -15.04 -20.18 -9.41
C ALA A 246 -15.64 -19.83 -10.78
N ALA A 247 -15.05 -18.88 -11.50
CA ALA A 247 -15.43 -18.49 -12.86
C ALA A 247 -14.94 -19.47 -13.94
N ARG A 248 -14.15 -20.49 -13.56
CA ARG A 248 -13.53 -21.47 -14.48
C ARG A 248 -12.54 -20.83 -15.48
N GLU A 249 -11.98 -19.70 -15.12
CA GLU A 249 -10.91 -19.04 -15.90
C GLU A 249 -9.55 -19.73 -15.68
N ILE A 250 -9.35 -20.35 -14.52
CA ILE A 250 -8.20 -21.18 -14.17
C ILE A 250 -8.65 -22.44 -13.45
N GLU A 251 -7.81 -23.49 -13.45
CA GLU A 251 -8.06 -24.71 -12.71
C GLU A 251 -7.61 -24.59 -11.25
N ALA A 252 -8.26 -25.35 -10.35
CA ALA A 252 -7.85 -25.42 -8.95
C ALA A 252 -6.43 -26.02 -8.84
N GLY A 253 -5.51 -25.30 -8.20
CA GLY A 253 -4.09 -25.68 -8.11
C GLY A 253 -3.22 -25.21 -9.27
N GLN A 254 -3.81 -24.68 -10.34
CA GLN A 254 -3.05 -24.03 -11.40
C GLN A 254 -2.30 -22.81 -10.85
N LYS A 255 -0.99 -22.74 -11.09
CA LYS A 255 -0.21 -21.59 -10.67
C LYS A 255 -0.55 -20.34 -11.48
N VAL A 256 -0.46 -19.18 -10.83
CA VAL A 256 -0.67 -17.87 -11.45
C VAL A 256 0.52 -16.95 -11.21
N ASN A 257 0.72 -15.98 -12.10
CA ASN A 257 1.60 -14.85 -11.86
C ASN A 257 0.82 -13.71 -11.22
N PHE A 258 1.48 -12.95 -10.35
CA PHE A 258 0.98 -11.65 -9.91
C PHE A 258 1.93 -10.55 -10.35
N VAL A 259 1.37 -9.53 -11.01
CA VAL A 259 2.10 -8.31 -11.40
C VAL A 259 1.70 -7.19 -10.47
N VAL A 260 2.68 -6.58 -9.83
CA VAL A 260 2.41 -5.57 -8.82
C VAL A 260 3.22 -4.30 -9.08
N PRO A 261 2.56 -3.17 -9.40
CA PRO A 261 3.19 -1.87 -9.35
C PRO A 261 3.73 -1.61 -7.94
N THR A 262 5.05 -1.46 -7.81
CA THR A 262 5.71 -1.58 -6.51
C THR A 262 6.53 -0.34 -6.16
N GLY A 263 6.24 0.23 -4.98
CA GLY A 263 7.07 1.22 -4.29
C GLY A 263 7.62 0.64 -2.98
N ASN A 264 6.92 0.86 -1.87
CA ASN A 264 7.34 0.41 -0.52
C ASN A 264 7.25 -1.11 -0.27
N PHE A 265 7.11 -1.92 -1.29
CA PHE A 265 7.10 -3.39 -1.28
C PHE A 265 5.96 -4.06 -0.48
N GLY A 266 5.06 -3.31 0.13
CA GLY A 266 3.99 -3.86 1.00
C GLY A 266 3.00 -4.74 0.22
N ASN A 267 2.54 -4.27 -0.93
CA ASN A 267 1.56 -4.97 -1.76
C ASN A 267 2.11 -6.31 -2.29
N ILE A 268 3.26 -6.32 -2.95
CA ILE A 268 3.86 -7.56 -3.48
C ILE A 268 4.29 -8.52 -2.36
N LEU A 269 4.69 -8.01 -1.20
CA LEU A 269 4.98 -8.83 -0.03
C LEU A 269 3.72 -9.54 0.49
N ALA A 270 2.54 -8.92 0.39
CA ALA A 270 1.28 -9.58 0.74
C ALA A 270 0.97 -10.76 -0.20
N ALA A 271 1.33 -10.66 -1.50
CA ALA A 271 1.27 -11.81 -2.42
C ALA A 271 2.23 -12.93 -1.99
N TYR A 272 3.45 -12.56 -1.59
CA TYR A 272 4.41 -13.51 -1.02
C TYR A 272 3.85 -14.21 0.24
N TYR A 273 3.18 -13.47 1.13
CA TYR A 273 2.55 -14.04 2.31
C TYR A 273 1.37 -14.96 1.96
N ALA A 274 0.55 -14.61 0.97
CA ALA A 274 -0.51 -15.49 0.45
C ALA A 274 0.08 -16.81 -0.09
N MET A 275 1.20 -16.75 -0.84
CA MET A 275 1.93 -17.93 -1.29
C MET A 275 2.45 -18.76 -0.09
N ARG A 276 2.99 -18.12 0.93
CA ARG A 276 3.46 -18.80 2.16
C ARG A 276 2.31 -19.48 2.92
N MET A 277 1.08 -18.97 2.80
CA MET A 277 -0.13 -19.59 3.34
C MET A 277 -0.56 -20.83 2.53
N GLY A 278 -0.20 -20.95 1.27
CA GLY A 278 -0.53 -22.08 0.40
C GLY A 278 -1.15 -21.72 -0.96
N LEU A 279 -1.19 -20.43 -1.30
CA LEU A 279 -1.70 -19.98 -2.62
C LEU A 279 -0.76 -20.43 -3.75
N PRO A 280 -1.24 -21.05 -4.86
CA PRO A 280 -0.41 -21.48 -5.97
C PRO A 280 0.11 -20.29 -6.80
N VAL A 281 1.28 -19.81 -6.47
CA VAL A 281 1.96 -18.70 -7.18
C VAL A 281 3.11 -19.27 -8.02
N ASN A 282 3.22 -18.80 -9.28
CA ASN A 282 4.33 -19.09 -10.17
C ASN A 282 5.41 -18.01 -10.05
N ARG A 283 5.05 -16.74 -10.32
CA ARG A 283 5.95 -15.60 -10.28
C ARG A 283 5.30 -14.39 -9.61
N LEU A 284 6.14 -13.61 -8.93
CA LEU A 284 5.83 -12.28 -8.43
C LEU A 284 6.60 -11.26 -9.28
N ILE A 285 5.91 -10.55 -10.14
CA ILE A 285 6.49 -9.59 -11.08
C ILE A 285 6.44 -8.22 -10.43
N CYS A 286 7.61 -7.76 -9.97
CA CYS A 286 7.80 -6.46 -9.32
C CYS A 286 8.01 -5.40 -10.39
N ALA A 287 7.03 -4.55 -10.60
CA ALA A 287 7.10 -3.48 -11.58
C ALA A 287 7.48 -2.16 -10.93
N SER A 288 8.55 -1.53 -11.42
CA SER A 288 9.03 -0.20 -11.02
C SER A 288 8.76 0.83 -12.11
N ASN A 289 8.69 2.10 -11.74
CA ASN A 289 8.81 3.19 -12.68
C ASN A 289 10.29 3.55 -12.90
N LYS A 290 10.60 4.75 -13.39
CA LYS A 290 11.98 5.21 -13.61
C LYS A 290 12.85 5.17 -12.34
N ASN A 291 12.25 5.22 -11.14
CA ASN A 291 12.94 4.98 -9.88
C ASN A 291 13.07 3.46 -9.65
N ASN A 292 13.92 2.81 -10.41
CA ASN A 292 13.98 1.37 -10.59
C ASN A 292 14.89 0.62 -9.60
N VAL A 293 15.07 1.14 -8.38
CA VAL A 293 15.95 0.55 -7.35
C VAL A 293 15.62 -0.91 -7.06
N LEU A 294 14.33 -1.27 -7.06
CA LEU A 294 13.89 -2.66 -6.84
C LEU A 294 14.21 -3.57 -8.03
N THR A 295 14.09 -3.07 -9.25
CA THR A 295 14.46 -3.82 -10.45
C THR A 295 15.95 -4.17 -10.41
N ASP A 296 16.82 -3.17 -10.21
CA ASP A 296 18.26 -3.39 -10.13
C ASP A 296 18.64 -4.33 -8.98
N PHE A 297 17.98 -4.22 -7.82
CA PHE A 297 18.19 -5.12 -6.69
C PHE A 297 17.80 -6.57 -7.05
N LEU A 298 16.62 -6.77 -7.64
CA LEU A 298 16.15 -8.10 -8.01
C LEU A 298 17.02 -8.73 -9.13
N GLU A 299 17.58 -7.95 -10.03
CA GLU A 299 18.46 -8.41 -11.08
C GLU A 299 19.89 -8.72 -10.58
N SER A 300 20.45 -7.85 -9.74
CA SER A 300 21.88 -7.91 -9.39
C SER A 300 22.17 -8.41 -7.98
N GLY A 301 21.19 -8.42 -7.07
CA GLY A 301 21.38 -8.65 -5.65
C GLY A 301 22.04 -7.47 -4.93
N VAL A 302 22.17 -6.30 -5.58
CA VAL A 302 22.73 -5.08 -5.00
C VAL A 302 21.64 -4.04 -4.83
N TYR A 303 21.38 -3.64 -3.62
CA TYR A 303 20.50 -2.50 -3.35
C TYR A 303 21.33 -1.22 -3.27
N MET A 304 20.98 -0.21 -4.05
CA MET A 304 21.69 1.06 -4.09
C MET A 304 20.69 2.21 -3.98
N ALA A 305 20.64 2.86 -2.82
CA ALA A 305 19.75 3.99 -2.56
C ALA A 305 20.34 5.35 -2.98
N ASP A 306 21.67 5.45 -3.06
CA ASP A 306 22.37 6.65 -3.52
C ASP A 306 22.32 6.74 -5.04
N ARG A 307 21.23 7.33 -5.52
CA ARG A 307 20.93 7.54 -6.96
C ARG A 307 20.03 8.74 -7.18
N GLU A 308 19.93 9.17 -8.43
CA GLU A 308 19.03 10.26 -8.82
C GLU A 308 17.56 9.86 -8.55
N PHE A 309 16.80 10.81 -7.99
CA PHE A 309 15.37 10.70 -7.78
C PHE A 309 14.62 11.36 -8.94
N TYR A 310 13.66 10.65 -9.52
CA TYR A 310 12.83 11.13 -10.61
C TYR A 310 11.39 11.31 -10.14
N LYS A 311 10.81 12.48 -10.41
CA LYS A 311 9.38 12.70 -10.27
C LYS A 311 8.68 12.17 -11.52
N THR A 312 7.76 11.22 -11.35
CA THR A 312 7.09 10.53 -12.46
C THR A 312 5.57 10.75 -12.45
N THR A 313 4.88 10.25 -13.48
CA THR A 313 3.41 10.21 -13.55
C THR A 313 2.79 9.11 -12.68
N SER A 314 3.62 8.25 -12.06
CA SER A 314 3.20 7.21 -11.11
C SER A 314 3.77 7.46 -9.70
N PRO A 315 3.41 8.57 -9.02
CA PRO A 315 4.12 9.09 -7.86
C PRO A 315 4.11 8.17 -6.63
N SER A 316 3.17 7.24 -6.50
CA SER A 316 3.15 6.28 -5.40
C SER A 316 4.30 5.26 -5.46
N MET A 317 5.01 5.20 -6.60
CA MET A 317 6.18 4.35 -6.84
C MET A 317 7.49 5.15 -6.82
N ASP A 318 7.45 6.47 -6.65
CA ASP A 318 8.63 7.34 -6.57
C ASP A 318 9.31 7.16 -5.22
N ILE A 319 10.19 6.17 -5.13
CA ILE A 319 10.95 5.83 -3.93
C ILE A 319 12.39 5.45 -4.25
N LEU A 320 13.30 5.70 -3.32
CA LEU A 320 14.68 5.20 -3.33
C LEU A 320 14.93 4.18 -2.23
N ILE A 321 14.12 4.21 -1.15
CA ILE A 321 14.18 3.23 -0.06
C ILE A 321 12.83 2.52 0.06
N SER A 322 12.84 1.22 -0.23
CA SER A 322 11.66 0.36 -0.18
C SER A 322 11.53 -0.31 1.18
N SER A 323 10.73 0.27 2.07
CA SER A 323 10.74 -0.03 3.50
C SER A 323 10.36 -1.48 3.86
N ASN A 324 9.39 -2.10 3.15
CA ASN A 324 8.97 -3.46 3.48
C ASN A 324 9.86 -4.56 2.86
N LEU A 325 10.83 -4.18 2.04
CA LEU A 325 11.81 -5.13 1.51
C LEU A 325 12.59 -5.83 2.64
N GLU A 326 12.80 -5.15 3.76
CA GLU A 326 13.43 -5.72 4.96
C GLU A 326 12.72 -7.01 5.44
N ARG A 327 11.39 -7.10 5.29
CA ARG A 327 10.63 -8.32 5.63
C ARG A 327 10.94 -9.48 4.69
N LEU A 328 11.09 -9.20 3.40
CA LEU A 328 11.52 -10.22 2.45
C LEU A 328 12.96 -10.64 2.69
N LEU A 329 13.87 -9.68 2.94
CA LEU A 329 15.26 -9.97 3.30
C LEU A 329 15.33 -10.92 4.49
N PHE A 330 14.55 -10.66 5.55
CA PHE A 330 14.51 -11.53 6.72
C PHE A 330 14.16 -12.98 6.36
N GLU A 331 13.21 -13.20 5.45
CA GLU A 331 12.83 -14.55 5.02
C GLU A 331 13.93 -15.22 4.20
N ILE A 332 14.51 -14.54 3.22
CA ILE A 332 15.51 -15.12 2.31
C ILE A 332 16.88 -15.35 2.97
N VAL A 333 17.18 -14.66 4.07
CA VAL A 333 18.37 -14.96 4.88
C VAL A 333 18.14 -16.10 5.90
N GLY A 334 17.02 -16.82 5.78
CA GLY A 334 16.67 -17.89 6.72
C GLY A 334 16.30 -17.38 8.12
N ARG A 335 15.75 -16.16 8.20
CA ARG A 335 15.38 -15.48 9.46
C ARG A 335 16.56 -15.13 10.37
N ASP A 336 17.73 -14.93 9.79
CA ASP A 336 18.94 -14.48 10.48
C ASP A 336 18.88 -12.96 10.72
N SER A 337 18.45 -12.56 11.93
CA SER A 337 18.35 -11.16 12.33
C SER A 337 19.68 -10.41 12.35
N ASP A 338 20.80 -11.10 12.62
CA ASP A 338 22.13 -10.47 12.61
C ASP A 338 22.47 -10.00 11.20
N ARG A 339 22.15 -10.82 10.21
CA ARG A 339 22.35 -10.48 8.79
C ARG A 339 21.46 -9.35 8.34
N VAL A 340 20.19 -9.34 8.74
CA VAL A 340 19.30 -8.22 8.42
C VAL A 340 19.83 -6.92 9.03
N ARG A 341 20.30 -6.96 10.30
CA ARG A 341 20.92 -5.78 10.93
C ARG A 341 22.15 -5.30 10.15
N GLN A 342 22.99 -6.23 9.66
CA GLN A 342 24.14 -5.87 8.84
C GLN A 342 23.68 -5.14 7.56
N TYR A 343 22.76 -5.71 6.77
CA TYR A 343 22.28 -5.09 5.53
C TYR A 343 21.64 -3.73 5.76
N MET A 344 20.84 -3.60 6.83
CA MET A 344 20.21 -2.30 7.17
C MET A 344 21.24 -1.29 7.69
N GLY A 345 22.29 -1.74 8.39
CA GLY A 345 23.44 -0.92 8.79
C GLY A 345 24.20 -0.39 7.58
N ASP A 346 24.57 -1.28 6.66
CA ASP A 346 25.27 -0.93 5.42
C ASP A 346 24.44 0.06 4.58
N LEU A 347 23.11 -0.16 4.47
CA LEU A 347 22.21 0.77 3.79
C LEU A 347 22.21 2.18 4.42
N ASN A 348 22.18 2.26 5.76
CA ASN A 348 22.16 3.54 6.46
C ASN A 348 23.50 4.28 6.41
N GLU A 349 24.64 3.54 6.46
CA GLU A 349 25.98 4.12 6.54
C GLU A 349 26.58 4.37 5.16
N GLN A 350 26.32 3.47 4.19
CA GLN A 350 26.96 3.45 2.87
C GLN A 350 25.97 3.73 1.73
N GLY A 351 24.66 3.78 2.00
CA GLY A 351 23.61 3.92 0.99
C GLY A 351 23.36 2.69 0.14
N ASN A 352 24.04 1.55 0.45
CA ASN A 352 23.88 0.31 -0.34
C ASN A 352 24.18 -0.94 0.50
N TYR A 353 23.73 -2.10 0.00
CA TYR A 353 24.13 -3.42 0.47
C TYR A 353 24.08 -4.44 -0.67
N ARG A 354 24.78 -5.57 -0.49
CA ARG A 354 24.76 -6.72 -1.42
C ARG A 354 24.36 -7.98 -0.67
N ILE A 355 23.35 -8.70 -1.19
CA ILE A 355 22.99 -10.03 -0.69
C ILE A 355 23.93 -11.11 -1.23
N ARG A 356 23.95 -12.25 -0.58
CA ARG A 356 24.77 -13.40 -0.99
C ARG A 356 24.18 -14.11 -2.20
N GLN A 357 25.00 -14.86 -2.91
CA GLN A 357 24.55 -15.60 -4.10
C GLN A 357 23.43 -16.61 -3.80
N ALA A 358 23.46 -17.28 -2.64
CA ALA A 358 22.40 -18.22 -2.25
C ALA A 358 21.05 -17.51 -2.05
N GLU A 359 21.06 -16.33 -1.42
CA GLU A 359 19.88 -15.49 -1.22
C GLU A 359 19.34 -14.95 -2.56
N LYS A 360 20.25 -14.61 -3.46
CA LYS A 360 19.89 -14.18 -4.83
C LYS A 360 19.19 -15.28 -5.62
N LEU A 361 19.69 -16.53 -5.54
CA LEU A 361 19.06 -17.67 -6.20
C LEU A 361 17.64 -17.94 -5.67
N GLU A 362 17.39 -17.72 -4.38
CA GLU A 362 16.06 -17.84 -3.80
C GLU A 362 15.12 -16.77 -4.35
N LEU A 363 15.58 -15.51 -4.49
CA LEU A 363 14.82 -14.44 -5.15
C LEU A 363 14.51 -14.79 -6.60
N ASP A 364 15.49 -15.25 -7.37
CA ASP A 364 15.35 -15.59 -8.81
C ASP A 364 14.32 -16.72 -9.03
N GLY A 365 14.16 -17.59 -8.04
CA GLY A 365 13.18 -18.67 -8.09
C GLY A 365 11.73 -18.17 -8.12
N LEU A 366 11.45 -16.97 -7.59
CA LEU A 366 10.09 -16.47 -7.40
C LEU A 366 9.85 -15.07 -8.02
N PHE A 367 10.78 -14.15 -7.84
CA PHE A 367 10.63 -12.75 -8.28
C PHE A 367 11.18 -12.50 -9.67
N PHE A 368 10.54 -11.59 -10.37
CA PHE A 368 11.06 -10.94 -11.57
C PHE A 368 10.98 -9.42 -11.37
N GLY A 369 12.05 -8.69 -11.61
CA GLY A 369 12.11 -7.24 -11.60
C GLY A 369 12.04 -6.66 -13.00
N GLY A 370 11.29 -5.58 -13.18
CA GLY A 370 11.28 -4.82 -14.42
C GLY A 370 10.83 -3.39 -14.18
N PHE A 371 11.10 -2.49 -15.12
CA PHE A 371 10.67 -1.10 -15.00
C PHE A 371 10.14 -0.54 -16.33
N ALA A 372 9.38 0.53 -16.24
CA ALA A 372 8.88 1.26 -17.39
C ALA A 372 9.05 2.78 -17.20
N ASP A 373 9.56 3.43 -18.24
CA ASP A 373 9.61 4.89 -18.36
C ASP A 373 8.24 5.47 -18.77
N GLU A 374 8.13 6.79 -18.77
CA GLU A 374 6.92 7.55 -19.08
C GLU A 374 6.32 7.24 -20.46
N TYR A 375 7.16 7.12 -21.50
CA TYR A 375 6.67 6.89 -22.86
C TYR A 375 6.05 5.49 -23.07
N PRO A 376 6.71 4.39 -22.69
CA PRO A 376 6.08 3.06 -22.69
C PRO A 376 4.82 3.01 -21.85
N THR A 377 4.82 3.63 -20.67
CA THR A 377 3.66 3.70 -19.77
C THR A 377 2.46 4.37 -20.44
N ALA A 378 2.65 5.57 -21.01
CA ALA A 378 1.58 6.28 -21.73
C ALA A 378 1.11 5.49 -22.98
N SER A 379 2.02 4.83 -23.69
CA SER A 379 1.69 3.98 -24.84
C SER A 379 0.84 2.77 -24.42
N THR A 380 1.12 2.18 -23.26
CA THR A 380 0.36 1.06 -22.72
C THR A 380 -1.06 1.49 -22.33
N ILE A 381 -1.25 2.66 -21.68
CA ILE A 381 -2.59 3.21 -21.39
C ILE A 381 -3.40 3.32 -22.68
N LYS A 382 -2.84 4.01 -23.69
CA LYS A 382 -3.50 4.23 -24.97
C LYS A 382 -3.87 2.94 -25.69
N ASN A 383 -2.91 2.01 -25.77
CA ASN A 383 -3.09 0.77 -26.53
C ASN A 383 -4.09 -0.17 -25.85
N THR A 384 -4.05 -0.27 -24.50
CA THR A 384 -4.98 -1.07 -23.74
C THR A 384 -6.40 -0.54 -23.88
N PHE A 385 -6.58 0.77 -23.76
CA PHE A 385 -7.90 1.37 -23.93
C PHE A 385 -8.43 1.17 -25.37
N ALA A 386 -7.59 1.35 -26.36
CA ALA A 386 -8.00 1.23 -27.77
C ALA A 386 -8.31 -0.22 -28.22
N LYS A 387 -7.61 -1.22 -27.68
CA LYS A 387 -7.72 -2.62 -28.12
C LYS A 387 -8.64 -3.44 -27.24
N GLU A 388 -8.50 -3.29 -25.93
CA GLU A 388 -9.19 -4.08 -24.93
C GLU A 388 -10.36 -3.32 -24.25
N GLY A 389 -10.51 -2.02 -24.51
CA GLY A 389 -11.54 -1.19 -23.89
C GLY A 389 -11.32 -0.91 -22.41
N TYR A 390 -10.16 -1.32 -21.86
CA TYR A 390 -9.86 -1.17 -20.44
C TYR A 390 -9.04 0.09 -20.18
N LEU A 391 -9.61 1.00 -19.36
CA LEU A 391 -8.93 2.22 -18.94
C LEU A 391 -8.16 1.97 -17.65
N MET A 392 -6.85 2.22 -17.66
CA MET A 392 -5.99 2.05 -16.48
C MET A 392 -5.29 3.34 -16.08
N ASP A 393 -4.93 3.43 -14.80
CA ASP A 393 -4.08 4.49 -14.28
C ASP A 393 -2.61 4.28 -14.65
N THR A 394 -1.78 5.28 -14.38
CA THR A 394 -0.36 5.28 -14.71
C THR A 394 0.43 4.17 -13.99
N HIS A 395 0.10 3.87 -12.73
CA HIS A 395 0.76 2.80 -11.96
C HIS A 395 0.44 1.43 -12.53
N THR A 396 -0.84 1.16 -12.79
CA THR A 396 -1.30 -0.09 -13.42
C THR A 396 -0.66 -0.26 -14.80
N ALA A 397 -0.51 0.83 -15.56
CA ALA A 397 0.14 0.82 -16.86
C ALA A 397 1.64 0.48 -16.78
N VAL A 398 2.37 0.98 -15.78
CA VAL A 398 3.75 0.52 -15.50
C VAL A 398 3.75 -0.99 -15.28
N GLY A 399 2.85 -1.51 -14.45
CA GLY A 399 2.71 -2.94 -14.20
C GLY A 399 2.50 -3.74 -15.47
N ARG A 400 1.53 -3.33 -16.31
CA ARG A 400 1.25 -4.02 -17.57
C ARG A 400 2.40 -3.93 -18.57
N THR A 401 3.09 -2.79 -18.65
CA THR A 401 4.26 -2.63 -19.52
C THR A 401 5.36 -3.63 -19.15
N VAL A 402 5.66 -3.75 -17.85
CA VAL A 402 6.64 -4.71 -17.33
C VAL A 402 6.19 -6.15 -17.59
N TYR A 403 4.90 -6.45 -17.40
CA TYR A 403 4.37 -7.78 -17.70
C TYR A 403 4.49 -8.17 -19.17
N LEU A 404 4.15 -7.27 -20.10
CA LEU A 404 4.26 -7.54 -21.53
C LEU A 404 5.72 -7.80 -21.93
N HIS A 405 6.67 -7.07 -21.32
CA HIS A 405 8.09 -7.32 -21.50
C HIS A 405 8.51 -8.69 -20.94
N TYR A 406 8.09 -9.01 -19.70
CA TYR A 406 8.32 -10.31 -19.05
C TYR A 406 7.80 -11.47 -19.92
N LYS A 407 6.56 -11.39 -20.36
CA LYS A 407 5.91 -12.42 -21.20
C LYS A 407 6.69 -12.65 -22.49
N HIS A 408 7.12 -11.58 -23.14
CA HIS A 408 7.93 -11.66 -24.36
C HIS A 408 9.31 -12.27 -24.10
N LEU A 409 9.98 -11.87 -23.02
CA LEU A 409 11.34 -12.32 -22.68
C LEU A 409 11.36 -13.79 -22.23
N MET A 410 10.39 -14.20 -21.40
CA MET A 410 10.38 -15.51 -20.75
C MET A 410 9.55 -16.57 -21.49
N GLY A 411 8.70 -16.15 -22.44
CA GLY A 411 7.77 -17.05 -23.11
C GLY A 411 6.77 -17.70 -22.14
N ASP A 412 6.43 -17.02 -21.05
CA ASP A 412 5.57 -17.54 -19.97
C ASP A 412 4.11 -17.19 -20.24
N ASP A 413 3.28 -18.21 -20.52
CA ASP A 413 1.85 -18.10 -20.77
C ASP A 413 0.99 -18.44 -19.51
N THR A 414 1.62 -18.52 -18.34
CA THR A 414 0.91 -18.71 -17.06
C THR A 414 -0.13 -17.62 -16.86
N PRO A 415 -1.38 -17.94 -16.48
CA PRO A 415 -2.40 -16.94 -16.20
C PRO A 415 -1.90 -15.90 -15.21
N THR A 416 -2.13 -14.63 -15.53
CA THR A 416 -1.50 -13.51 -14.84
C THR A 416 -2.55 -12.54 -14.33
N ILE A 417 -2.43 -12.17 -13.05
CA ILE A 417 -3.30 -11.21 -12.36
C ILE A 417 -2.49 -9.94 -12.09
N LEU A 418 -2.91 -8.84 -12.70
CA LEU A 418 -2.33 -7.51 -12.51
C LEU A 418 -3.07 -6.77 -11.40
N ALA A 419 -2.34 -6.23 -10.43
CA ALA A 419 -2.89 -5.38 -9.38
C ALA A 419 -3.11 -3.94 -9.90
N ALA A 420 -4.36 -3.54 -10.10
CA ALA A 420 -4.71 -2.15 -10.40
C ALA A 420 -4.81 -1.37 -9.09
N THR A 421 -3.78 -0.55 -8.84
CA THR A 421 -3.54 0.06 -7.53
C THR A 421 -4.19 1.42 -7.34
N ALA A 422 -4.66 2.05 -8.41
CA ALA A 422 -5.38 3.32 -8.37
C ALA A 422 -6.41 3.42 -9.50
N SER A 423 -7.44 4.23 -9.27
CA SER A 423 -8.41 4.60 -10.32
C SER A 423 -7.75 5.50 -11.37
N PRO A 424 -8.05 5.34 -12.66
CA PRO A 424 -7.61 6.26 -13.71
C PRO A 424 -8.04 7.71 -13.44
N PHE A 425 -9.14 7.91 -12.74
CA PHE A 425 -9.66 9.23 -12.37
C PHE A 425 -8.86 9.90 -11.23
N LYS A 426 -7.94 9.20 -10.60
CA LYS A 426 -7.05 9.79 -9.59
C LYS A 426 -5.89 10.58 -10.21
N PHE A 427 -5.51 10.22 -11.43
CA PHE A 427 -4.46 10.85 -12.24
C PHE A 427 -5.03 11.25 -13.62
N PRO A 428 -6.17 11.97 -13.66
CA PRO A 428 -6.94 12.12 -14.89
C PRO A 428 -6.19 12.90 -15.96
N GLN A 429 -5.34 13.85 -15.57
CA GLN A 429 -4.56 14.67 -16.51
C GLN A 429 -3.54 13.83 -17.28
N ASP A 430 -2.80 12.93 -16.61
CA ASP A 430 -1.80 12.08 -17.23
C ASP A 430 -2.44 10.97 -18.07
N VAL A 431 -3.55 10.38 -17.58
CA VAL A 431 -4.30 9.37 -18.31
C VAL A 431 -4.95 9.97 -19.57
N LEU A 432 -5.58 11.13 -19.46
CA LEU A 432 -6.16 11.84 -20.61
C LEU A 432 -5.08 12.20 -21.64
N HIS A 433 -3.94 12.73 -21.17
CA HIS A 433 -2.82 13.05 -22.04
C HIS A 433 -2.27 11.80 -22.76
N ALA A 434 -2.20 10.66 -22.09
CA ALA A 434 -1.76 9.41 -22.69
C ALA A 434 -2.67 9.00 -23.86
N ILE A 435 -3.97 9.14 -23.74
CA ILE A 435 -4.97 8.75 -24.75
C ILE A 435 -5.04 9.77 -25.89
N THR A 436 -5.20 11.07 -25.58
CA THR A 436 -5.55 12.12 -26.54
C THR A 436 -4.36 12.93 -27.04
N ARG A 437 -3.24 12.95 -26.29
CA ARG A 437 -2.10 13.88 -26.42
C ARG A 437 -2.44 15.33 -26.04
N GLU A 438 -3.65 15.60 -25.59
CA GLU A 438 -4.06 16.90 -25.06
C GLU A 438 -3.71 17.03 -23.58
N ARG A 439 -3.40 18.23 -23.14
CA ARG A 439 -3.15 18.54 -21.73
C ARG A 439 -4.26 19.43 -21.20
N GLN A 440 -4.86 19.00 -20.11
CA GLN A 440 -5.80 19.80 -19.33
C GLN A 440 -5.11 20.31 -18.05
N ALA A 441 -5.20 21.61 -17.80
CA ALA A 441 -4.65 22.21 -16.59
C ALA A 441 -5.47 21.87 -15.34
N ASP A 442 -6.81 21.86 -15.48
CA ASP A 442 -7.74 21.53 -14.41
C ASP A 442 -7.98 20.02 -14.32
N ALA A 443 -7.74 19.42 -13.14
CA ALA A 443 -7.87 17.99 -12.92
C ALA A 443 -9.34 17.51 -12.96
N PHE A 444 -10.31 18.35 -12.57
CA PHE A 444 -11.72 17.98 -12.65
C PHE A 444 -12.22 18.03 -14.10
N ALA A 445 -11.81 19.02 -14.89
CA ALA A 445 -12.09 19.06 -16.31
C ALA A 445 -11.47 17.86 -17.04
N ALA A 446 -10.26 17.47 -16.67
CA ALA A 446 -9.63 16.24 -17.19
C ALA A 446 -10.42 14.98 -16.83
N ALA A 447 -10.93 14.88 -15.59
CA ALA A 447 -11.76 13.77 -15.17
C ALA A 447 -13.11 13.71 -15.91
N GLU A 448 -13.77 14.84 -16.11
CA GLU A 448 -15.03 14.95 -16.87
C GLU A 448 -14.82 14.51 -18.34
N GLU A 449 -13.76 14.98 -18.97
CA GLU A 449 -13.44 14.60 -20.36
C GLU A 449 -13.04 13.11 -20.46
N LEU A 450 -12.28 12.60 -19.48
CA LEU A 450 -11.91 11.19 -19.42
C LEU A 450 -13.15 10.30 -19.27
N ALA A 451 -14.11 10.69 -18.43
CA ALA A 451 -15.38 9.99 -18.27
C ALA A 451 -16.19 9.97 -19.58
N ARG A 452 -16.24 11.10 -20.29
CA ARG A 452 -16.89 11.20 -21.60
C ARG A 452 -16.27 10.26 -22.64
N ILE A 453 -14.94 10.18 -22.69
CA ILE A 453 -14.20 9.31 -23.62
C ILE A 453 -14.40 7.83 -23.25
N ALA A 454 -14.38 7.50 -21.96
CA ALA A 454 -14.54 6.14 -21.47
C ALA A 454 -16.02 5.66 -21.49
N GLY A 455 -16.99 6.54 -21.77
CA GLY A 455 -18.40 6.19 -21.76
C GLY A 455 -18.97 5.92 -20.35
N GLY A 456 -18.38 6.53 -19.32
CA GLY A 456 -18.76 6.37 -17.93
C GLY A 456 -18.99 7.68 -17.20
N GLU A 457 -18.95 7.63 -15.86
CA GLU A 457 -19.15 8.81 -15.00
C GLU A 457 -17.88 9.05 -14.15
N VAL A 458 -17.70 10.33 -13.75
CA VAL A 458 -16.65 10.67 -12.77
C VAL A 458 -17.02 10.04 -11.42
N PRO A 459 -16.10 9.32 -10.74
CA PRO A 459 -16.41 8.72 -9.46
C PRO A 459 -16.99 9.71 -8.44
N GLU A 460 -17.99 9.27 -7.68
CA GLU A 460 -18.71 10.12 -6.71
C GLU A 460 -17.76 10.73 -5.67
N ALA A 461 -16.71 10.01 -5.29
CA ALA A 461 -15.68 10.51 -4.38
C ALA A 461 -15.01 11.80 -4.87
N LEU A 462 -14.85 11.98 -6.20
CA LEU A 462 -14.30 13.21 -6.79
C LEU A 462 -15.36 14.30 -6.96
N THR A 463 -16.58 13.95 -7.37
CA THR A 463 -17.64 14.93 -7.54
C THR A 463 -18.09 15.55 -6.20
N LYS A 464 -18.07 14.78 -5.12
CA LYS A 464 -18.29 15.27 -3.75
C LYS A 464 -17.17 16.20 -3.30
N LEU A 465 -15.92 15.89 -3.64
CA LEU A 465 -14.74 16.65 -3.23
C LEU A 465 -14.81 18.11 -3.71
N LYS A 466 -15.26 18.34 -4.95
CA LYS A 466 -15.41 19.68 -5.55
C LYS A 466 -16.33 20.59 -4.73
N LYS A 467 -17.25 20.02 -3.95
CA LYS A 467 -18.26 20.76 -3.16
C LYS A 467 -17.91 20.91 -1.68
N GLN A 468 -16.83 20.25 -1.21
CA GLN A 468 -16.46 20.29 0.20
C GLN A 468 -15.69 21.56 0.55
N PRO A 469 -15.97 22.20 1.71
CA PRO A 469 -15.22 23.34 2.16
C PRO A 469 -13.79 22.93 2.58
N VAL A 470 -12.81 23.77 2.24
CA VAL A 470 -11.45 23.65 2.76
C VAL A 470 -11.49 23.94 4.25
N ARG A 471 -11.01 23.00 5.07
CA ARG A 471 -10.98 23.07 6.54
C ARG A 471 -9.59 23.37 7.08
N PHE A 472 -8.56 22.84 6.43
CA PHE A 472 -7.18 22.91 6.89
C PHE A 472 -6.36 23.78 5.94
N THR A 473 -5.86 24.90 6.48
CA THR A 473 -5.07 25.90 5.73
C THR A 473 -3.70 26.15 6.36
N ASP A 474 -3.38 25.41 7.42
CA ASP A 474 -2.13 25.60 8.16
C ASP A 474 -0.92 25.27 7.27
N SER A 475 0.04 26.21 7.22
CA SER A 475 1.37 26.01 6.67
C SER A 475 2.38 26.28 7.77
N LEU A 476 3.16 25.28 8.13
CA LEU A 476 4.01 25.25 9.31
C LEU A 476 5.48 25.10 8.93
N ASP A 477 6.35 25.66 9.75
CA ASP A 477 7.75 25.25 9.76
C ASP A 477 7.89 23.90 10.47
N LYS A 478 8.86 23.09 10.03
CA LYS A 478 9.08 21.74 10.55
C LYS A 478 9.27 21.68 12.07
N GLN A 479 9.85 22.73 12.68
CA GLN A 479 10.07 22.84 14.11
C GLN A 479 8.78 23.04 14.91
N ASP A 480 7.71 23.55 14.30
CA ASP A 480 6.44 23.86 14.96
C ASP A 480 5.45 22.69 14.95
N MET A 481 5.77 21.62 14.22
CA MET A 481 4.88 20.46 14.07
C MET A 481 4.48 19.84 15.42
N GLY A 482 5.45 19.63 16.33
CA GLY A 482 5.19 19.03 17.64
C GLY A 482 4.23 19.86 18.48
N ALA A 483 4.46 21.17 18.59
CA ALA A 483 3.60 22.10 19.33
C ALA A 483 2.17 22.09 18.74
N ARG A 484 2.06 22.20 17.42
CA ARG A 484 0.75 22.21 16.76
C ARG A 484 -0.03 20.91 16.92
N ILE A 485 0.63 19.75 16.96
CA ILE A 485 -0.04 18.46 17.27
C ILE A 485 -0.61 18.52 18.69
N LEU A 486 0.20 18.93 19.67
CA LEU A 486 -0.23 18.98 21.09
C LEU A 486 -1.36 19.99 21.36
N GLU A 487 -1.48 21.06 20.57
CA GLU A 487 -2.59 22.02 20.61
C GLU A 487 -3.91 21.43 20.09
N ASN A 488 -3.83 20.43 19.18
CA ASN A 488 -5.01 19.78 18.58
C ASN A 488 -5.38 18.45 19.25
N LEU A 489 -4.68 18.06 20.33
CA LEU A 489 -5.03 16.93 21.19
C LEU A 489 -6.09 17.33 22.22
#